data_1edb87cd1b0585cf8fabf59adf8f6337
#
_entry.id   1edb87cd1b0585cf8fabf59adf8f6337
#
_cell.length_a   1.000
_cell.length_b   1.000
_cell.length_c   1.000
_cell.angle_alpha   90.00
_cell.angle_beta   90.00
_cell.angle_gamma   90.00
#
_symmetry.space_group_name_H-M   'P 1'
#
loop_
_entity.id
_entity.type
_entity.pdbx_description
1 polymer ?
#
loop_
_entity_poly.entity_id
_entity_poly.type
_entity_poly.pdbx_seq_one_letter_code
_entity_poly.pdbx_strand_id
1 'polypeptide(L)'
;MGDEFYSILKLVSGEEIFALVCVDETDDEPILILHTPIKMKTLHNGGSHLNYIKVTPWMDMTDEDMFVMKMDKVITMTECKD
;
A
#
# COMPACT_ATOMS: atom_id res chain seq x y z
N MET A 1 13.43 -14.69 -6.36
CA MET A 1 12.04 -14.27 -6.14
C MET A 1 11.76 -14.22 -4.66
N GLY A 2 11.37 -13.07 -4.15
CA GLY A 2 11.11 -12.90 -2.73
C GLY A 2 9.74 -13.40 -2.32
N ASP A 3 9.55 -13.53 -1.03
CA ASP A 3 8.25 -13.89 -0.48
C ASP A 3 7.28 -12.72 -0.61
N GLU A 4 6.00 -13.05 -0.74
CA GLU A 4 4.95 -12.08 -0.75
C GLU A 4 4.38 -11.94 0.66
N PHE A 5 4.06 -10.71 1.04
CA PHE A 5 3.44 -10.44 2.34
C PHE A 5 2.54 -9.22 2.25
N TYR A 6 1.52 -9.21 3.08
CA TYR A 6 0.66 -8.02 3.20
C TYR A 6 1.35 -6.98 4.06
N SER A 7 1.27 -5.74 3.62
CA SER A 7 2.00 -4.65 4.26
C SER A 7 1.21 -3.36 4.21
N ILE A 8 1.40 -2.54 5.24
CA ILE A 8 1.02 -1.15 5.23
C ILE A 8 2.29 -0.36 4.95
N LEU A 9 2.25 0.48 3.92
CA LEU A 9 3.39 1.28 3.51
C LEU A 9 3.08 2.76 3.71
N LYS A 10 4.00 3.47 4.33
CA LYS A 10 3.97 4.92 4.42
C LYS A 10 4.90 5.47 3.36
N LEU A 11 4.38 6.26 2.45
CA LEU A 11 5.14 6.78 1.32
C LEU A 11 5.68 8.17 1.61
N VAL A 12 6.69 8.58 0.85
CA VAL A 12 7.28 9.93 1.02
C VAL A 12 6.27 11.02 0.72
N SER A 13 5.21 10.71 -0.04
CA SER A 13 4.11 11.63 -0.29
C SER A 13 3.23 11.88 0.94
N GLY A 14 3.37 11.07 1.97
CA GLY A 14 2.50 11.10 3.14
C GLY A 14 1.35 10.10 3.08
N GLU A 15 1.14 9.46 1.95
CA GLU A 15 0.07 8.48 1.80
C GLU A 15 0.40 7.19 2.54
N GLU A 16 -0.64 6.54 3.06
CA GLU A 16 -0.54 5.19 3.58
C GLU A 16 -1.35 4.28 2.67
N ILE A 17 -0.73 3.20 2.23
CA ILE A 17 -1.40 2.22 1.38
C ILE A 17 -1.22 0.83 1.97
N PHE A 18 -2.15 -0.04 1.62
CA PHE A 18 -2.13 -1.45 1.98
C PHE A 18 -2.03 -2.26 0.70
N ALA A 19 -1.14 -3.22 0.67
CA ALA A 19 -0.92 -4.02 -0.53
C ALA A 19 -0.30 -5.37 -0.19
N LEU A 20 -0.45 -6.31 -1.11
CA LEU A 20 0.38 -7.51 -1.11
C LEU A 20 1.69 -7.14 -1.79
N VAL A 21 2.79 -7.30 -1.09
CA VAL A 21 4.10 -6.79 -1.51
C VAL A 21 5.05 -7.93 -1.78
N CYS A 22 5.79 -7.82 -2.86
CA CYS A 22 6.93 -8.68 -3.17
C CYS A 22 8.14 -7.78 -3.37
N VAL A 23 9.24 -8.13 -2.72
CA VAL A 23 10.50 -7.39 -2.90
C VAL A 23 11.34 -8.11 -3.93
N ASP A 24 11.74 -7.39 -4.96
CA ASP A 24 12.59 -7.92 -6.03
C ASP A 24 13.98 -7.32 -5.87
N GLU A 25 14.94 -8.16 -5.55
CA GLU A 25 16.33 -7.76 -5.31
C GLU A 25 17.26 -8.24 -6.42
N THR A 26 16.73 -8.54 -7.60
CA THR A 26 17.55 -9.07 -8.70
C THR A 26 18.49 -8.03 -9.31
N ASP A 27 18.15 -6.75 -9.19
CA ASP A 27 18.99 -5.65 -9.65
C ASP A 27 19.73 -5.01 -8.48
N ASP A 28 20.63 -4.09 -8.79
CA ASP A 28 21.41 -3.38 -7.78
C ASP A 28 20.51 -2.60 -6.80
N GLU A 29 19.40 -2.08 -7.31
CA GLU A 29 18.43 -1.38 -6.49
C GLU A 29 17.20 -2.26 -6.33
N PRO A 30 16.85 -2.62 -5.08
CA PRO A 30 15.62 -3.39 -4.87
C PRO A 30 14.40 -2.57 -5.22
N ILE A 31 13.40 -3.24 -5.79
CA ILE A 31 12.12 -2.64 -6.11
C ILE A 31 11.02 -3.41 -5.40
N LEU A 32 9.90 -2.72 -5.19
CA LEU A 32 8.70 -3.33 -4.63
C LEU A 32 7.71 -3.56 -5.75
N ILE A 33 7.12 -4.74 -5.74
CA ILE A 33 5.98 -5.04 -6.60
C ILE A 33 4.76 -5.08 -5.70
N LEU A 34 3.80 -4.20 -5.99
CA LEU A 34 2.60 -4.06 -5.19
C LEU A 34 1.43 -4.68 -5.94
N HIS A 35 0.73 -5.60 -5.28
CA HIS A 35 -0.48 -6.18 -5.83
C HIS A 35 -1.69 -5.57 -5.14
N THR A 36 -2.61 -5.06 -5.95
CA THR A 36 -3.89 -4.51 -5.50
C THR A 36 -3.73 -3.52 -4.35
N PRO A 37 -2.91 -2.47 -4.55
CA PRO A 37 -2.73 -1.47 -3.50
C PRO A 37 -4.02 -0.69 -3.29
N ILE A 38 -4.38 -0.50 -2.02
CA ILE A 38 -5.58 0.22 -1.65
C ILE A 38 -5.25 1.30 -0.62
N LYS A 39 -6.09 2.33 -0.60
CA LYS A 39 -6.05 3.35 0.44
C LYS A 39 -7.24 3.14 1.37
N MET A 40 -6.99 3.28 2.65
CA MET A 40 -8.04 3.22 3.65
C MET A 40 -8.14 4.59 4.31
N LYS A 41 -9.35 5.08 4.41
CA LYS A 41 -9.60 6.37 5.03
C LYS A 41 -10.71 6.22 6.05
N THR A 42 -10.46 6.70 7.26
CA THR A 42 -11.48 6.74 8.30
C THR A 42 -12.33 7.97 8.08
N LEU A 43 -13.63 7.78 7.95
CA LEU A 43 -14.59 8.86 7.80
C LEU A 43 -15.38 9.00 9.10
N HIS A 44 -15.46 10.22 9.59
CA HIS A 44 -16.26 10.53 10.76
C HIS A 44 -17.63 11.02 10.30
N ASN A 45 -18.67 10.40 10.83
CA ASN A 45 -20.02 10.85 10.59
C ASN A 45 -20.36 11.89 11.66
N GLY A 46 -20.45 13.16 11.28
CA GLY A 46 -20.56 14.27 12.20
C GLY A 46 -21.66 14.07 13.23
N GLY A 47 -21.30 14.14 14.49
CA GLY A 47 -22.24 13.95 15.60
C GLY A 47 -22.56 12.51 15.93
N SER A 48 -22.11 11.57 15.13
CA SER A 48 -22.32 10.14 15.36
C SER A 48 -21.08 9.53 16.00
N HIS A 49 -21.28 8.48 16.79
CA HIS A 49 -20.18 7.69 17.34
C HIS A 49 -19.64 6.68 16.34
N LEU A 50 -20.26 6.57 15.18
CA LEU A 50 -19.86 5.59 14.18
C LEU A 50 -18.80 6.18 13.27
N ASN A 51 -17.73 5.44 13.10
CA ASN A 51 -16.69 5.74 12.13
C ASN A 51 -16.77 4.75 10.98
N TYR A 52 -16.59 5.25 9.78
CA TYR A 52 -16.60 4.41 8.59
C TYR A 52 -15.19 4.33 8.04
N ILE A 53 -14.84 3.15 7.52
CA ILE A 53 -13.59 2.98 6.79
C ILE A 53 -13.94 2.88 5.32
N LYS A 54 -13.41 3.81 4.55
CA LYS A 54 -13.58 3.78 3.09
C LYS A 54 -12.33 3.20 2.47
N VAL A 55 -12.51 2.17 1.65
CA VAL A 55 -11.43 1.51 0.94
C VAL A 55 -11.54 1.86 -0.53
N THR A 56 -10.48 2.40 -1.10
CA THR A 56 -10.43 2.75 -2.52
C THR A 56 -9.14 2.23 -3.13
N PRO A 57 -9.14 1.93 -4.44
CA PRO A 57 -7.88 1.61 -5.11
C PRO A 57 -6.90 2.78 -5.00
N TRP A 58 -5.63 2.47 -4.88
CA TRP A 58 -4.61 3.51 -4.81
C TRP A 58 -4.58 4.34 -6.09
N MET A 59 -4.68 3.67 -7.23
CA MET A 59 -4.73 4.33 -8.53
C MET A 59 -6.07 4.00 -9.17
N ASP A 60 -6.97 4.97 -9.24
CA ASP A 60 -8.32 4.74 -9.75
C ASP A 60 -8.48 5.09 -11.22
N MET A 61 -7.42 5.56 -11.87
CA MET A 61 -7.43 5.90 -13.29
C MET A 61 -6.96 4.77 -14.20
N THR A 62 -6.73 3.59 -13.62
CA THR A 62 -6.25 2.43 -14.37
C THR A 62 -6.92 1.18 -13.87
N ASP A 63 -7.05 0.18 -14.75
CA ASP A 63 -7.53 -1.14 -14.37
C ASP A 63 -6.41 -2.06 -13.90
N GLU A 64 -5.17 -1.59 -13.95
CA GLU A 64 -4.04 -2.37 -13.47
C GLU A 64 -4.11 -2.56 -11.97
N ASP A 65 -3.73 -3.75 -11.52
CA ASP A 65 -3.70 -4.07 -10.09
C ASP A 65 -2.30 -4.41 -9.57
N MET A 66 -1.30 -4.27 -10.43
CA MET A 66 0.09 -4.53 -10.06
C MET A 66 0.94 -3.32 -10.42
N PHE A 67 1.73 -2.86 -9.46
CA PHE A 67 2.53 -1.65 -9.61
C PHE A 67 3.95 -1.89 -9.12
N VAL A 68 4.91 -1.22 -9.75
CA VAL A 68 6.31 -1.27 -9.37
C VAL A 68 6.67 0.04 -8.69
N MET A 69 7.34 -0.04 -7.56
CA MET A 69 7.74 1.13 -6.78
C MET A 69 9.18 1.00 -6.35
N LYS A 70 9.93 2.11 -6.40
CA LYS A 70 11.29 2.13 -5.87
C LYS A 70 11.25 2.19 -4.35
N MET A 71 12.19 1.52 -3.72
CA MET A 71 12.26 1.47 -2.25
C MET A 71 12.45 2.85 -1.63
N ASP A 72 13.10 3.78 -2.32
CA ASP A 72 13.36 5.11 -1.78
C ASP A 72 12.11 5.98 -1.66
N LYS A 73 10.98 5.52 -2.18
CA LYS A 73 9.70 6.20 -2.04
C LYS A 73 8.92 5.76 -0.80
N VAL A 74 9.42 4.81 -0.05
CA VAL A 74 8.79 4.27 1.13
C VAL A 74 9.51 4.75 2.38
N ILE A 75 8.79 5.40 3.29
CA ILE A 75 9.36 5.82 4.57
C ILE A 75 9.45 4.62 5.51
N THR A 76 8.37 3.87 5.61
CA THR A 76 8.33 2.70 6.47
C THR A 76 7.33 1.68 5.91
N MET A 77 7.59 0.44 6.22
CA MET A 77 6.78 -0.67 5.76
C MET A 77 6.69 -1.69 6.87
N THR A 78 5.47 -2.15 7.15
CA THR A 78 5.25 -3.15 8.19
C THR A 78 4.63 -4.39 7.56
N GLU A 79 5.02 -5.54 8.06
CA GLU A 79 4.39 -6.78 7.66
C GLU A 79 3.15 -7.02 8.49
N CYS A 80 2.03 -7.26 7.82
CA CYS A 80 0.77 -7.56 8.49
C CYS A 80 0.61 -9.07 8.62
N LYS A 81 0.22 -9.51 9.80
CA LYS A 81 -0.07 -10.92 10.05
C LYS A 81 -1.58 -11.15 9.94
N ASP A 82 -1.92 -12.28 9.37
CA ASP A 82 -3.31 -12.70 9.26
C ASP A 82 -3.91 -13.07 10.61
#